data_1fa67e4af5ab83869b45bc71aaf739d4
#
_entry.id   1fa67e4af5ab83869b45bc71aaf739d4
#
_cell.length_a   1.000
_cell.length_b   1.000
_cell.length_c   1.000
_cell.angle_alpha   90.00
_cell.angle_beta   90.00
_cell.angle_gamma   90.00
#
_symmetry.space_group_name_H-M   'P 1'
#
loop_
_entity.id
_entity.type
_entity.pdbx_description
1 polymer ?
#
loop_
_entity_poly.entity_id
_entity_poly.type
_entity_poly.pdbx_seq_one_letter_code
_entity_poly.pdbx_strand_id
1 'polypeptide(L)'
;INAMAYNDSEGIIDMYDGMTDLKNQTIRCVGEAKKRFDEDALRILRALRFQAQLGFQIEEKTEEAIKNQAKFLKDISAERIQVELEKLITSAHPEVLVNAYKLGVTKIIFPEFDIMMETPQNNPHHKYNVGIHTVEAMKQIEAEHIYRWTMLLHDVGKPTARVEGPDKDHFKMHPVIGEEMARKILRRLKFDNQTIKQVTTLVRWHDRRFASIEEVNKK
;
A
#
# COMPACT_ATOMS: atom_id res chain seq x y z
N ILE A 1 16.86 -2.63 -12.33
CA ILE A 1 16.26 -1.40 -12.88
C ILE A 1 17.17 -0.24 -12.52
N ASN A 2 17.41 0.69 -13.45
CA ASN A 2 18.39 1.79 -13.32
C ASN A 2 19.86 1.35 -13.15
N ALA A 3 20.20 0.14 -13.59
CA ALA A 3 21.56 -0.40 -13.55
C ALA A 3 22.17 -0.62 -14.94
N MET A 4 21.40 -0.30 -15.98
CA MET A 4 21.84 -0.35 -17.37
C MET A 4 21.98 1.08 -17.91
N ALA A 5 22.93 1.28 -18.80
CA ALA A 5 23.12 2.53 -19.55
C ALA A 5 23.02 2.25 -21.05
N TYR A 6 22.71 3.27 -21.82
CA TYR A 6 22.73 3.21 -23.28
C TYR A 6 23.71 4.22 -23.83
N ASN A 7 24.49 3.80 -24.80
CA ASN A 7 25.42 4.65 -25.55
C ASN A 7 25.26 4.34 -27.02
N ASP A 8 25.21 5.36 -27.87
CA ASP A 8 24.98 5.21 -29.32
C ASP A 8 26.09 4.41 -30.04
N SER A 9 27.31 4.39 -29.50
CA SER A 9 28.45 3.65 -30.08
C SER A 9 28.54 2.19 -29.58
N GLU A 10 28.11 1.90 -28.38
CA GLU A 10 28.26 0.59 -27.73
C GLU A 10 26.93 -0.13 -27.47
N GLY A 11 25.81 0.58 -27.69
CA GLY A 11 24.48 0.06 -27.39
C GLY A 11 24.17 0.02 -25.90
N ILE A 12 23.54 -1.06 -25.45
CA ILE A 12 23.18 -1.25 -24.04
C ILE A 12 24.40 -1.77 -23.26
N ILE A 13 24.80 -1.02 -22.22
CA ILE A 13 25.83 -1.41 -21.26
C ILE A 13 25.13 -1.97 -20.04
N ASP A 14 25.29 -3.26 -19.80
CA ASP A 14 24.69 -4.01 -18.71
C ASP A 14 25.76 -4.70 -17.85
N MET A 15 26.17 -4.03 -16.78
CA MET A 15 27.22 -4.53 -15.87
C MET A 15 26.70 -5.46 -14.77
N TYR A 16 25.38 -5.63 -14.67
CA TYR A 16 24.73 -6.31 -13.54
C TYR A 16 23.66 -7.32 -13.97
N ASP A 17 23.72 -7.82 -15.19
CA ASP A 17 22.76 -8.77 -15.75
C ASP A 17 21.29 -8.30 -15.72
N GLY A 18 21.07 -7.00 -15.86
CA GLY A 18 19.75 -6.40 -15.86
C GLY A 18 18.86 -6.88 -17.01
N MET A 19 19.44 -7.19 -18.17
CA MET A 19 18.70 -7.78 -19.30
C MET A 19 18.19 -9.19 -18.97
N THR A 20 18.96 -9.98 -18.26
CA THR A 20 18.56 -11.30 -17.79
C THR A 20 17.45 -11.18 -16.74
N ASP A 21 17.58 -10.23 -15.81
CA ASP A 21 16.54 -9.95 -14.80
C ASP A 21 15.23 -9.50 -15.45
N LEU A 22 15.28 -8.65 -16.47
CA LEU A 22 14.10 -8.23 -17.24
C LEU A 22 13.43 -9.42 -17.93
N LYS A 23 14.21 -10.27 -18.60
CA LYS A 23 13.71 -11.48 -19.28
C LYS A 23 13.04 -12.44 -18.28
N ASN A 24 13.62 -12.58 -17.09
CA ASN A 24 13.10 -13.44 -16.02
C ASN A 24 12.05 -12.76 -15.14
N GLN A 25 11.65 -11.52 -15.45
CA GLN A 25 10.70 -10.73 -14.67
C GLN A 25 11.10 -10.66 -13.18
N THR A 26 12.38 -10.40 -12.91
CA THR A 26 12.96 -10.41 -11.57
C THR A 26 13.42 -9.02 -11.15
N ILE A 27 13.10 -8.64 -9.91
CA ILE A 27 13.63 -7.44 -9.26
C ILE A 27 14.75 -7.89 -8.32
N ARG A 28 15.97 -7.52 -8.68
CA ARG A 28 17.18 -7.83 -7.93
C ARG A 28 17.85 -6.54 -7.49
N CYS A 29 18.37 -6.53 -6.27
CA CYS A 29 19.20 -5.44 -5.80
C CYS A 29 20.59 -5.51 -6.46
N VAL A 30 21.08 -4.38 -6.94
CA VAL A 30 22.44 -4.26 -7.52
C VAL A 30 23.46 -4.41 -6.40
N GLY A 31 24.32 -5.42 -6.51
CA GLY A 31 25.32 -5.76 -5.51
C GLY A 31 24.71 -6.43 -4.27
N GLU A 32 25.28 -6.18 -3.10
CA GLU A 32 24.83 -6.77 -1.84
C GLU A 32 23.63 -6.00 -1.29
N ALA A 33 22.45 -6.61 -1.30
CA ALA A 33 21.19 -5.97 -0.91
C ALA A 33 21.25 -5.36 0.50
N LYS A 34 21.87 -6.06 1.46
CA LYS A 34 22.05 -5.56 2.82
C LYS A 34 22.75 -4.20 2.84
N LYS A 35 23.92 -4.09 2.19
CA LYS A 35 24.67 -2.82 2.15
C LYS A 35 23.89 -1.71 1.48
N ARG A 36 23.17 -2.03 0.40
CA ARG A 36 22.39 -1.04 -0.34
C ARG A 36 21.21 -0.50 0.48
N PHE A 37 20.61 -1.33 1.32
CA PHE A 37 19.52 -0.90 2.21
C PHE A 37 20.07 -0.16 3.46
N ASP A 38 21.27 -0.51 3.93
CA ASP A 38 21.95 0.27 4.97
C ASP A 38 22.31 1.69 4.51
N GLU A 39 22.66 1.88 3.22
CA GLU A 39 22.94 3.20 2.65
C GLU A 39 21.66 4.06 2.53
N ASP A 40 20.53 3.47 2.11
CA ASP A 40 19.23 4.13 1.98
C ASP A 40 18.11 3.09 2.05
N ALA A 41 17.45 3.01 3.21
CA ALA A 41 16.36 2.07 3.44
C ALA A 41 15.13 2.33 2.54
N LEU A 42 14.98 3.53 1.95
CA LEU A 42 13.91 3.78 0.97
C LEU A 42 13.96 2.84 -0.23
N ARG A 43 15.13 2.28 -0.54
CA ARG A 43 15.28 1.27 -1.61
C ARG A 43 14.40 0.04 -1.38
N ILE A 44 14.03 -0.26 -0.14
CA ILE A 44 13.06 -1.30 0.22
C ILE A 44 11.69 -0.98 -0.40
N LEU A 45 11.18 0.22 -0.17
CA LEU A 45 9.90 0.66 -0.75
C LEU A 45 9.96 0.76 -2.26
N ARG A 46 11.10 1.17 -2.82
CA ARG A 46 11.32 1.20 -4.27
C ARG A 46 11.24 -0.20 -4.89
N ALA A 47 11.79 -1.24 -4.24
CA ALA A 47 11.70 -2.62 -4.72
C ALA A 47 10.23 -3.09 -4.76
N LEU A 48 9.47 -2.87 -3.69
CA LEU A 48 8.04 -3.18 -3.61
C LEU A 48 7.23 -2.38 -4.64
N ARG A 49 7.52 -1.10 -4.81
CA ARG A 49 6.88 -0.29 -5.86
C ARG A 49 7.15 -0.85 -7.25
N PHE A 50 8.39 -1.23 -7.58
CA PHE A 50 8.69 -1.83 -8.87
C PHE A 50 7.99 -3.18 -9.05
N GLN A 51 7.88 -3.98 -7.99
CA GLN A 51 7.04 -5.18 -8.00
C GLN A 51 5.60 -4.84 -8.36
N ALA A 52 5.02 -3.82 -7.74
CA ALA A 52 3.65 -3.39 -8.00
C ALA A 52 3.44 -2.78 -9.40
N GLN A 53 4.44 -2.09 -9.95
CA GLN A 53 4.36 -1.49 -11.27
C GLN A 53 4.56 -2.49 -12.42
N LEU A 54 5.43 -3.47 -12.24
CA LEU A 54 5.86 -4.37 -13.30
C LEU A 54 5.25 -5.78 -13.20
N GLY A 55 4.69 -6.14 -12.06
CA GLY A 55 4.22 -7.51 -11.78
C GLY A 55 5.37 -8.53 -11.64
N PHE A 56 6.61 -8.07 -11.46
CA PHE A 56 7.79 -8.92 -11.37
C PHE A 56 7.94 -9.50 -9.96
N GLN A 57 8.71 -10.59 -9.83
CA GLN A 57 9.04 -11.18 -8.54
C GLN A 57 10.31 -10.55 -7.95
N ILE A 58 10.34 -10.37 -6.64
CA ILE A 58 11.58 -9.96 -5.97
C ILE A 58 12.46 -11.21 -5.77
N GLU A 59 13.75 -11.09 -6.09
CA GLU A 59 14.74 -12.17 -5.87
C GLU A 59 14.79 -12.53 -4.38
N GLU A 60 14.92 -13.82 -4.05
CA GLU A 60 14.86 -14.35 -2.69
C GLU A 60 15.86 -13.68 -1.72
N LYS A 61 17.12 -13.49 -2.14
CA LYS A 61 18.13 -12.80 -1.30
C LYS A 61 17.80 -11.34 -1.07
N THR A 62 17.22 -10.68 -2.07
CA THR A 62 16.75 -9.29 -1.97
C THR A 62 15.55 -9.21 -1.01
N GLU A 63 14.62 -10.17 -1.09
CA GLU A 63 13.45 -10.27 -0.23
C GLU A 63 13.84 -10.54 1.25
N GLU A 64 14.80 -11.45 1.47
CA GLU A 64 15.34 -11.71 2.81
C GLU A 64 16.01 -10.45 3.41
N ALA A 65 16.76 -9.71 2.61
CA ALA A 65 17.35 -8.45 3.05
C ALA A 65 16.28 -7.40 3.39
N ILE A 66 15.19 -7.30 2.61
CA ILE A 66 14.05 -6.43 2.92
C ILE A 66 13.48 -6.78 4.29
N LYS A 67 13.17 -8.05 4.54
CA LYS A 67 12.61 -8.51 5.81
C LYS A 67 13.49 -8.17 7.01
N ASN A 68 14.81 -8.36 6.87
CA ASN A 68 15.77 -8.10 7.94
C ASN A 68 15.98 -6.61 8.22
N GLN A 69 15.77 -5.73 7.22
CA GLN A 69 16.09 -4.31 7.29
C GLN A 69 14.89 -3.37 7.22
N ALA A 70 13.65 -3.89 7.14
CA ALA A 70 12.43 -3.09 7.16
C ALA A 70 12.38 -2.08 8.32
N LYS A 71 12.95 -2.45 9.49
CA LYS A 71 13.04 -1.59 10.69
C LYS A 71 13.71 -0.24 10.46
N PHE A 72 14.63 -0.13 9.48
CA PHE A 72 15.32 1.14 9.17
C PHE A 72 14.45 2.13 8.39
N LEU A 73 13.28 1.71 7.91
CA LEU A 73 12.30 2.63 7.31
C LEU A 73 11.78 3.68 8.31
N LYS A 74 11.89 3.43 9.62
CA LYS A 74 11.57 4.43 10.66
C LYS A 74 12.41 5.72 10.55
N ASP A 75 13.61 5.62 9.95
CA ASP A 75 14.56 6.73 9.82
C ASP A 75 14.36 7.51 8.50
N ILE A 76 13.43 7.06 7.64
CA ILE A 76 13.08 7.71 6.37
C ILE A 76 11.98 8.75 6.62
N SER A 77 12.10 9.91 5.98
CA SER A 77 11.09 10.96 6.11
C SER A 77 9.71 10.53 5.56
N ALA A 78 8.64 11.01 6.18
CA ALA A 78 7.28 10.67 5.84
C ALA A 78 6.93 11.02 4.39
N GLU A 79 7.46 12.12 3.87
CA GLU A 79 7.27 12.57 2.48
C GLU A 79 7.85 11.58 1.48
N ARG A 80 9.05 11.03 1.77
CA ARG A 80 9.67 10.03 0.90
C ARG A 80 8.88 8.71 0.93
N ILE A 81 8.40 8.30 2.10
CA ILE A 81 7.54 7.12 2.27
C ILE A 81 6.24 7.32 1.50
N GLN A 82 5.58 8.48 1.66
CA GLN A 82 4.34 8.83 0.96
C GLN A 82 4.47 8.62 -0.55
N VAL A 83 5.50 9.20 -1.17
CA VAL A 83 5.71 9.13 -2.62
C VAL A 83 5.86 7.70 -3.12
N GLU A 84 6.59 6.85 -2.41
CA GLU A 84 6.78 5.45 -2.82
C GLU A 84 5.52 4.61 -2.58
N LEU A 85 4.84 4.81 -1.44
CA LEU A 85 3.60 4.11 -1.11
C LEU A 85 2.48 4.48 -2.07
N GLU A 86 2.34 5.76 -2.42
CA GLU A 86 1.37 6.22 -3.41
C GLU A 86 1.58 5.55 -4.77
N LYS A 87 2.83 5.55 -5.26
CA LYS A 87 3.16 4.89 -6.53
C LYS A 87 2.92 3.38 -6.50
N LEU A 88 3.03 2.75 -5.32
CA LEU A 88 2.71 1.35 -5.14
C LEU A 88 1.20 1.13 -5.27
N ILE A 89 0.39 1.85 -4.49
CA ILE A 89 -1.06 1.62 -4.47
C ILE A 89 -1.77 2.08 -5.75
N THR A 90 -1.22 3.06 -6.47
CA THR A 90 -1.75 3.51 -7.77
C THR A 90 -1.21 2.72 -8.97
N SER A 91 -0.47 1.64 -8.72
CA SER A 91 0.05 0.76 -9.77
C SER A 91 -0.99 -0.28 -10.23
N ALA A 92 -0.59 -1.10 -11.21
CA ALA A 92 -1.40 -2.20 -11.73
C ALA A 92 -1.59 -3.35 -10.70
N HIS A 93 -0.64 -3.50 -9.76
CA HIS A 93 -0.60 -4.59 -8.79
C HIS A 93 -0.59 -4.07 -7.33
N PRO A 94 -1.67 -3.39 -6.86
CA PRO A 94 -1.74 -2.87 -5.49
C PRO A 94 -1.71 -3.98 -4.43
N GLU A 95 -1.99 -5.25 -4.80
CA GLU A 95 -1.89 -6.42 -3.93
C GLU A 95 -0.48 -6.69 -3.40
N VAL A 96 0.55 -6.07 -3.96
CA VAL A 96 1.92 -6.08 -3.42
C VAL A 96 1.96 -5.51 -1.99
N LEU A 97 0.96 -4.72 -1.58
CA LEU A 97 0.83 -4.29 -0.20
C LEU A 97 0.72 -5.48 0.79
N VAL A 98 0.12 -6.61 0.35
CA VAL A 98 0.10 -7.85 1.14
C VAL A 98 1.50 -8.45 1.28
N ASN A 99 2.33 -8.35 0.25
CA ASN A 99 3.72 -8.77 0.34
C ASN A 99 4.51 -7.85 1.30
N ALA A 100 4.30 -6.54 1.22
CA ALA A 100 4.88 -5.58 2.16
C ALA A 100 4.52 -5.91 3.63
N TYR A 101 3.28 -6.35 3.89
CA TYR A 101 2.86 -6.85 5.20
C TYR A 101 3.64 -8.10 5.62
N LYS A 102 3.73 -9.11 4.76
CA LYS A 102 4.47 -10.36 5.05
C LYS A 102 5.95 -10.11 5.36
N LEU A 103 6.54 -9.09 4.77
CA LEU A 103 7.93 -8.68 4.96
C LEU A 103 8.12 -7.73 6.17
N GLY A 104 7.05 -7.39 6.89
CA GLY A 104 7.09 -6.50 8.05
C GLY A 104 7.31 -5.02 7.71
N VAL A 105 7.19 -4.64 6.45
CA VAL A 105 7.36 -3.26 5.97
C VAL A 105 6.20 -2.38 6.42
N THR A 106 4.97 -2.85 6.26
CA THR A 106 3.74 -2.10 6.66
C THR A 106 3.74 -1.78 8.14
N LYS A 107 4.24 -2.68 8.98
CA LYS A 107 4.35 -2.46 10.43
C LYS A 107 5.10 -1.16 10.79
N ILE A 108 6.02 -0.72 9.93
CA ILE A 108 6.82 0.49 10.15
C ILE A 108 6.16 1.72 9.52
N ILE A 109 5.66 1.59 8.28
CA ILE A 109 5.18 2.75 7.51
C ILE A 109 3.67 2.98 7.62
N PHE A 110 2.90 1.90 7.83
CA PHE A 110 1.44 1.93 7.88
C PHE A 110 0.89 0.82 8.82
N PRO A 111 1.17 0.89 10.14
CA PRO A 111 0.82 -0.16 11.10
C PRO A 111 -0.68 -0.43 11.21
N GLU A 112 -1.52 0.53 10.83
CA GLU A 112 -2.98 0.33 10.79
C GLU A 112 -3.36 -0.76 9.79
N PHE A 113 -2.60 -0.94 8.70
CA PHE A 113 -2.83 -2.01 7.73
C PHE A 113 -2.57 -3.40 8.35
N ASP A 114 -1.56 -3.52 9.21
CA ASP A 114 -1.28 -4.77 9.92
C ASP A 114 -2.48 -5.16 10.80
N ILE A 115 -3.06 -4.20 11.52
CA ILE A 115 -4.26 -4.42 12.33
C ILE A 115 -5.45 -4.84 11.45
N MET A 116 -5.61 -4.23 10.26
CA MET A 116 -6.65 -4.63 9.31
C MET A 116 -6.43 -6.06 8.80
N MET A 117 -5.18 -6.47 8.54
CA MET A 117 -4.83 -7.84 8.13
C MET A 117 -5.12 -8.88 9.22
N GLU A 118 -5.06 -8.49 10.49
CA GLU A 118 -5.33 -9.35 11.64
C GLU A 118 -6.82 -9.34 12.05
N THR A 119 -7.63 -8.46 11.47
CA THR A 119 -9.06 -8.32 11.83
C THR A 119 -9.94 -9.21 10.94
N PRO A 120 -10.52 -10.30 11.47
CA PRO A 120 -11.47 -11.12 10.74
C PRO A 120 -12.79 -10.37 10.52
N GLN A 121 -13.53 -10.80 9.51
CA GLN A 121 -14.92 -10.39 9.29
C GLN A 121 -15.80 -11.64 9.33
N ASN A 122 -16.21 -12.05 10.53
CA ASN A 122 -17.08 -13.23 10.73
C ASN A 122 -18.50 -12.88 10.26
N ASN A 123 -18.68 -12.92 8.96
CA ASN A 123 -19.96 -12.63 8.30
C ASN A 123 -20.07 -13.55 7.08
N PRO A 124 -21.23 -14.22 6.86
CA PRO A 124 -21.44 -15.10 5.70
C PRO A 124 -21.17 -14.44 4.34
N HIS A 125 -21.25 -13.11 4.28
CA HIS A 125 -21.02 -12.34 3.06
C HIS A 125 -19.56 -11.86 2.87
N HIS A 126 -18.68 -12.06 3.85
CA HIS A 126 -17.29 -11.64 3.79
C HIS A 126 -16.33 -12.83 3.87
N LYS A 127 -15.70 -13.13 2.75
CA LYS A 127 -14.72 -14.23 2.63
C LYS A 127 -13.34 -13.87 3.19
N TYR A 128 -13.03 -12.59 3.33
CA TYR A 128 -11.70 -12.05 3.62
C TYR A 128 -11.67 -11.31 4.96
N ASN A 129 -10.50 -11.23 5.60
CA ASN A 129 -10.25 -10.26 6.65
C ASN A 129 -10.33 -8.82 6.10
N VAL A 130 -10.31 -7.80 6.98
CA VAL A 130 -10.45 -6.40 6.57
C VAL A 130 -9.34 -5.97 5.61
N GLY A 131 -8.08 -6.38 5.85
CA GLY A 131 -6.95 -6.00 5.01
C GLY A 131 -7.02 -6.60 3.60
N ILE A 132 -7.29 -7.89 3.47
CA ILE A 132 -7.45 -8.54 2.15
C ILE A 132 -8.67 -7.97 1.42
N HIS A 133 -9.80 -7.75 2.11
CA HIS A 133 -10.96 -7.08 1.53
C HIS A 133 -10.59 -5.72 0.92
N THR A 134 -9.85 -4.92 1.67
CA THR A 134 -9.37 -3.60 1.24
C THR A 134 -8.51 -3.68 -0.02
N VAL A 135 -7.58 -4.64 -0.07
CA VAL A 135 -6.72 -4.83 -1.24
C VAL A 135 -7.52 -5.29 -2.46
N GLU A 136 -8.46 -6.23 -2.31
CA GLU A 136 -9.34 -6.65 -3.40
C GLU A 136 -10.24 -5.50 -3.89
N ALA A 137 -10.74 -4.67 -3.01
CA ALA A 137 -11.49 -3.47 -3.39
C ALA A 137 -10.63 -2.46 -4.17
N MET A 138 -9.37 -2.25 -3.77
CA MET A 138 -8.44 -1.40 -4.53
C MET A 138 -8.21 -1.89 -5.97
N LYS A 139 -8.20 -3.19 -6.22
CA LYS A 139 -8.03 -3.74 -7.58
C LYS A 139 -9.21 -3.44 -8.51
N GLN A 140 -10.38 -3.16 -7.95
CA GLN A 140 -11.62 -2.91 -8.71
C GLN A 140 -11.87 -1.44 -9.02
N ILE A 141 -11.09 -0.52 -8.44
CA ILE A 141 -11.25 0.91 -8.65
C ILE A 141 -10.14 1.47 -9.56
N GLU A 142 -10.42 2.57 -10.23
CA GLU A 142 -9.43 3.28 -11.04
C GLU A 142 -8.16 3.60 -10.23
N ALA A 143 -7.01 3.52 -10.92
CA ALA A 143 -5.70 3.78 -10.33
C ALA A 143 -5.43 5.29 -10.17
N GLU A 144 -6.42 6.03 -9.69
CA GLU A 144 -6.37 7.46 -9.44
C GLU A 144 -6.04 7.71 -7.96
N HIS A 145 -5.26 8.73 -7.68
CA HIS A 145 -4.73 9.10 -6.38
C HIS A 145 -5.80 9.11 -5.27
N ILE A 146 -6.84 9.95 -5.41
CA ILE A 146 -7.87 10.09 -4.36
C ILE A 146 -8.65 8.78 -4.15
N TYR A 147 -8.98 8.08 -5.25
CA TYR A 147 -9.74 6.84 -5.16
C TYR A 147 -8.94 5.73 -4.50
N ARG A 148 -7.65 5.57 -4.84
CA ARG A 148 -6.80 4.52 -4.24
C ARG A 148 -6.56 4.77 -2.76
N TRP A 149 -6.31 6.01 -2.34
CA TRP A 149 -6.19 6.34 -0.92
C TRP A 149 -7.51 6.18 -0.18
N THR A 150 -8.62 6.59 -0.78
CA THR A 150 -9.95 6.37 -0.20
C THR A 150 -10.20 4.88 0.00
N MET A 151 -9.94 4.06 -1.02
CA MET A 151 -10.18 2.64 -0.93
C MET A 151 -9.22 1.95 0.05
N LEU A 152 -7.97 2.39 0.15
CA LEU A 152 -7.04 1.89 1.17
C LEU A 152 -7.51 2.17 2.59
N LEU A 153 -8.20 3.28 2.81
CA LEU A 153 -8.58 3.78 4.14
C LEU A 153 -10.07 3.61 4.46
N HIS A 154 -10.92 3.15 3.52
CA HIS A 154 -12.38 3.11 3.75
C HIS A 154 -12.79 2.30 4.97
N ASP A 155 -12.12 1.18 5.18
CA ASP A 155 -12.40 0.23 6.27
C ASP A 155 -11.40 0.29 7.44
N VAL A 156 -10.51 1.29 7.48
CA VAL A 156 -9.48 1.42 8.53
C VAL A 156 -10.08 1.55 9.94
N GLY A 157 -11.33 1.99 10.04
CA GLY A 157 -12.07 2.08 11.31
C GLY A 157 -12.70 0.77 11.78
N LYS A 158 -12.78 -0.27 10.93
CA LYS A 158 -13.42 -1.55 11.28
C LYS A 158 -12.76 -2.25 12.47
N PRO A 159 -11.42 -2.36 12.56
CA PRO A 159 -10.79 -3.01 13.70
C PRO A 159 -11.23 -2.41 15.05
N THR A 160 -11.28 -1.08 15.14
CA THR A 160 -11.69 -0.34 16.34
C THR A 160 -13.19 -0.44 16.61
N ALA A 161 -14.00 -0.52 15.56
CA ALA A 161 -15.46 -0.59 15.65
C ALA A 161 -16.02 -2.01 15.83
N ARG A 162 -15.15 -3.04 15.79
CA ARG A 162 -15.56 -4.44 15.83
C ARG A 162 -16.21 -4.80 17.16
N VAL A 163 -17.41 -5.34 17.07
CA VAL A 163 -18.12 -5.99 18.17
C VAL A 163 -18.49 -7.39 17.72
N GLU A 164 -17.98 -8.38 18.44
CA GLU A 164 -18.28 -9.79 18.17
C GLU A 164 -19.75 -10.08 18.50
N GLY A 165 -20.45 -10.71 17.58
CA GLY A 165 -21.83 -11.16 17.78
C GLY A 165 -21.94 -12.67 17.65
N PRO A 166 -23.07 -13.27 18.11
CA PRO A 166 -23.26 -14.72 18.11
C PRO A 166 -23.23 -15.31 16.68
N ASP A 167 -23.76 -14.59 15.70
CA ASP A 167 -23.88 -15.06 14.30
C ASP A 167 -22.92 -14.34 13.37
N LYS A 168 -22.56 -13.09 13.69
CA LYS A 168 -21.68 -12.26 12.86
C LYS A 168 -21.08 -11.10 13.64
N ASP A 169 -19.95 -10.60 13.17
CA ASP A 169 -19.35 -9.36 13.67
C ASP A 169 -20.14 -8.12 13.21
N HIS A 170 -20.15 -7.10 14.04
CA HIS A 170 -20.73 -5.79 13.77
C HIS A 170 -19.64 -4.71 13.78
N PHE A 171 -19.74 -3.75 12.86
CA PHE A 171 -18.77 -2.67 12.68
C PHE A 171 -19.46 -1.31 12.68
N LYS A 172 -20.40 -1.11 13.63
CA LYS A 172 -21.16 0.15 13.71
C LYS A 172 -20.21 1.34 13.90
N MET A 173 -20.53 2.45 13.20
CA MET A 173 -19.75 3.69 13.25
C MET A 173 -18.33 3.61 12.66
N HIS A 174 -17.93 2.49 12.01
CA HIS A 174 -16.60 2.40 11.40
C HIS A 174 -16.28 3.52 10.40
N PRO A 175 -17.24 4.11 9.61
CA PRO A 175 -16.92 5.22 8.73
C PRO A 175 -16.56 6.50 9.49
N VAL A 176 -17.18 6.72 10.67
CA VAL A 176 -16.88 7.87 11.53
C VAL A 176 -15.49 7.76 12.15
N ILE A 177 -15.22 6.59 12.72
CA ILE A 177 -13.90 6.25 13.28
C ILE A 177 -12.85 6.26 12.18
N GLY A 178 -13.18 5.70 11.01
CA GLY A 178 -12.32 5.66 9.83
C GLY A 178 -11.94 7.04 9.31
N GLU A 179 -12.89 7.99 9.27
CA GLU A 179 -12.61 9.39 8.90
C GLU A 179 -11.50 9.98 9.79
N GLU A 180 -11.63 9.84 11.11
CA GLU A 180 -10.64 10.36 12.06
C GLU A 180 -9.28 9.67 11.92
N MET A 181 -9.28 8.34 11.78
CA MET A 181 -8.06 7.58 11.58
C MET A 181 -7.38 7.95 10.26
N ALA A 182 -8.13 8.01 9.16
CA ALA A 182 -7.63 8.43 7.85
C ALA A 182 -6.99 9.82 7.91
N ARG A 183 -7.62 10.77 8.60
CA ARG A 183 -7.07 12.12 8.80
C ARG A 183 -5.72 12.11 9.52
N LYS A 184 -5.58 11.29 10.56
CA LYS A 184 -4.32 11.13 11.32
C LYS A 184 -3.23 10.49 10.46
N ILE A 185 -3.58 9.42 9.71
CA ILE A 185 -2.67 8.71 8.82
C ILE A 185 -2.14 9.64 7.72
N LEU A 186 -3.03 10.34 7.01
CA LEU A 186 -2.64 11.22 5.92
C LEU A 186 -1.81 12.42 6.40
N ARG A 187 -2.11 12.98 7.59
CA ARG A 187 -1.25 14.00 8.21
C ARG A 187 0.12 13.48 8.59
N ARG A 188 0.20 12.27 9.15
CA ARG A 188 1.47 11.59 9.47
C ARG A 188 2.30 11.39 8.20
N LEU A 189 1.67 11.03 7.10
CA LEU A 189 2.29 10.88 5.78
C LEU A 189 2.50 12.20 5.03
N LYS A 190 2.19 13.36 5.65
CA LYS A 190 2.45 14.70 5.10
C LYS A 190 1.68 15.05 3.82
N PHE A 191 0.46 14.53 3.69
CA PHE A 191 -0.44 14.97 2.61
C PHE A 191 -0.90 16.43 2.79
N ASP A 192 -1.22 17.08 1.68
CA ASP A 192 -1.84 18.40 1.69
C ASP A 192 -3.29 18.38 2.22
N ASN A 193 -3.78 19.54 2.65
CA ASN A 193 -5.09 19.67 3.29
C ASN A 193 -6.25 19.36 2.32
N GLN A 194 -6.09 19.60 1.02
CA GLN A 194 -7.12 19.33 0.03
C GLN A 194 -7.30 17.81 -0.15
N THR A 195 -6.20 17.09 -0.34
CA THR A 195 -6.18 15.61 -0.41
C THR A 195 -6.77 15.01 0.87
N ILE A 196 -6.35 15.48 2.05
CA ILE A 196 -6.88 15.01 3.33
C ILE A 196 -8.39 15.19 3.38
N LYS A 197 -8.91 16.38 3.01
CA LYS A 197 -10.34 16.67 3.02
C LYS A 197 -11.11 15.75 2.08
N GLN A 198 -10.64 15.57 0.84
CA GLN A 198 -11.30 14.73 -0.16
C GLN A 198 -11.38 13.28 0.30
N VAL A 199 -10.23 12.68 0.65
CA VAL A 199 -10.16 11.28 1.06
C VAL A 199 -11.01 11.03 2.32
N THR A 200 -10.88 11.87 3.36
CA THR A 200 -11.63 11.67 4.61
C THR A 200 -13.13 11.83 4.42
N THR A 201 -13.57 12.74 3.52
CA THR A 201 -14.99 12.87 3.17
C THR A 201 -15.50 11.59 2.50
N LEU A 202 -14.77 11.03 1.55
CA LEU A 202 -15.16 9.79 0.87
C LEU A 202 -15.14 8.60 1.85
N VAL A 203 -14.15 8.48 2.72
CA VAL A 203 -14.11 7.48 3.79
C VAL A 203 -15.32 7.59 4.71
N ARG A 204 -15.73 8.80 5.08
CA ARG A 204 -16.91 9.06 5.93
C ARG A 204 -18.19 8.53 5.32
N TRP A 205 -18.33 8.62 3.99
CA TRP A 205 -19.59 8.36 3.30
C TRP A 205 -19.60 7.07 2.46
N HIS A 206 -18.53 6.28 2.45
CA HIS A 206 -18.38 5.12 1.57
C HIS A 206 -19.46 4.04 1.74
N ASP A 207 -19.98 3.86 2.96
CA ASP A 207 -20.99 2.84 3.29
C ASP A 207 -22.43 3.36 3.11
N ARG A 208 -22.58 4.62 2.68
CA ARG A 208 -23.90 5.24 2.53
C ARG A 208 -24.52 4.92 1.18
N ARG A 209 -25.67 4.28 1.21
CA ARG A 209 -26.50 4.12 0.02
C ARG A 209 -27.29 5.40 -0.22
N PHE A 210 -27.19 5.97 -1.41
CA PHE A 210 -27.99 7.11 -1.87
C PHE A 210 -29.11 6.60 -2.77
N ALA A 211 -30.34 7.04 -2.55
CA ALA A 211 -31.51 6.64 -3.33
C ALA A 211 -31.55 7.32 -4.72
N SER A 212 -30.92 8.50 -4.85
CA SER A 212 -30.85 9.26 -6.10
C SER A 212 -29.63 10.21 -6.14
N ILE A 213 -29.31 10.71 -7.34
CA ILE A 213 -28.30 11.76 -7.56
C ILE A 213 -28.67 13.05 -6.82
N GLU A 214 -29.97 13.38 -6.72
CA GLU A 214 -30.45 14.57 -6.01
C GLU A 214 -30.12 14.51 -4.51
N GLU A 215 -30.12 13.33 -3.90
CA GLU A 215 -29.75 13.14 -2.49
C GLU A 215 -28.25 13.36 -2.27
N VAL A 216 -27.42 13.01 -3.25
CA VAL A 216 -25.96 13.26 -3.20
C VAL A 216 -25.67 14.76 -3.21
N ASN A 217 -26.37 15.53 -4.02
CA ASN A 217 -26.13 16.97 -4.20
C ASN A 217 -26.61 17.84 -3.02
N LYS A 218 -27.40 17.29 -2.08
CA LYS A 218 -27.90 18.02 -0.89
C LYS A 218 -26.96 17.95 0.33
N LYS A 219 -25.79 17.34 0.18
CA LYS A 219 -24.81 17.12 1.27
C LYS A 219 -23.42 17.59 0.92
#